data_8e2f4c29f812696e553530071ad14059
#
_entry.id   8e2f4c29f812696e553530071ad14059
#
_cell.length_a   1.000
_cell.length_b   1.000
_cell.length_c   1.000
_cell.angle_alpha   90.00
_cell.angle_beta   90.00
_cell.angle_gamma   90.00
#
_symmetry.space_group_name_H-M   'P 1'
#
loop_
_entity.id
_entity.type
_entity.pdbx_description
1 polymer ?
#
loop_
_entity_poly.entity_id
_entity_poly.type
_entity_poly.pdbx_seq_one_letter_code
_entity_poly.pdbx_strand_id
1 'polypeptide(L)'
;MNNPWHEIRLSDYENHMSLDSVKQLQTMNTMMKKQFETYPVCTAMVLGVAGGNGLEHICRKKYKAVYGIDINAEYLKMVVNRYSSLEGVLQCMQIDLIEEADKLPQADMIIANLLIEYIGYEVFQNVVGQVNPKYVSCGIQLNPIKIIGSQIPPIYMHLTNWIHCIIK
;
A
#
# COMPACT_ATOMS: atom_id res chain seq x y z
N MET A 1 -2.73 -17.62 -14.39
CA MET A 1 -1.28 -17.38 -14.11
C MET A 1 -1.12 -17.40 -12.58
N ASN A 2 -0.17 -18.15 -12.04
CA ASN A 2 -0.03 -18.21 -10.58
C ASN A 2 0.51 -16.87 -10.08
N ASN A 3 -0.21 -16.18 -9.22
CA ASN A 3 0.22 -14.88 -8.69
C ASN A 3 1.33 -15.12 -7.65
N PRO A 4 2.57 -14.63 -7.85
CA PRO A 4 3.70 -14.93 -6.96
C PRO A 4 3.48 -14.47 -5.51
N TRP A 5 2.62 -13.49 -5.28
CA TRP A 5 2.32 -12.98 -3.94
C TRP A 5 1.61 -13.98 -3.03
N HIS A 6 1.04 -15.08 -3.58
CA HIS A 6 0.52 -16.19 -2.76
C HIS A 6 1.62 -17.01 -2.09
N GLU A 7 2.84 -17.02 -2.64
CA GLU A 7 3.91 -17.94 -2.24
C GLU A 7 5.08 -17.25 -1.52
N ILE A 8 5.22 -15.92 -1.66
CA ILE A 8 6.31 -15.17 -1.02
C ILE A 8 6.06 -15.12 0.49
N ARG A 9 7.06 -15.56 1.27
CA ARG A 9 6.98 -15.47 2.74
C ARG A 9 7.13 -14.02 3.19
N LEU A 10 6.32 -13.61 4.18
CA LEU A 10 6.37 -12.25 4.72
C LEU A 10 7.77 -11.88 5.21
N SER A 11 8.46 -12.80 5.89
CA SER A 11 9.84 -12.58 6.36
C SER A 11 10.82 -12.26 5.25
N ASP A 12 10.69 -12.94 4.11
CA ASP A 12 11.60 -12.73 2.97
C ASP A 12 11.34 -11.36 2.33
N TYR A 13 10.07 -10.99 2.20
CA TYR A 13 9.64 -9.67 1.75
C TYR A 13 10.16 -8.56 2.69
N GLU A 14 9.88 -8.66 3.99
CA GLU A 14 10.28 -7.65 4.97
C GLU A 14 11.80 -7.52 5.07
N ASN A 15 12.53 -8.64 5.08
CA ASN A 15 13.99 -8.64 5.09
C ASN A 15 14.56 -7.91 3.87
N HIS A 16 14.05 -8.21 2.66
CA HIS A 16 14.49 -7.53 1.44
C HIS A 16 14.21 -6.04 1.49
N MET A 17 12.99 -5.65 1.84
CA MET A 17 12.54 -4.26 1.86
C MET A 17 13.21 -3.42 2.96
N SER A 18 13.75 -4.06 4.01
CA SER A 18 14.43 -3.39 5.12
C SER A 18 15.92 -3.19 4.90
N LEU A 19 16.52 -3.83 3.87
CA LEU A 19 17.96 -3.71 3.59
C LEU A 19 18.39 -2.24 3.49
N ASP A 20 19.57 -1.91 4.03
CA ASP A 20 20.11 -0.54 3.99
C ASP A 20 20.28 0.02 2.58
N SER A 21 20.49 -0.86 1.59
CA SER A 21 20.56 -0.51 0.17
C SER A 21 19.18 -0.23 -0.46
N VAL A 22 18.10 -0.69 0.17
CA VAL A 22 16.72 -0.57 -0.32
C VAL A 22 15.95 0.48 0.47
N LYS A 23 15.95 0.42 1.80
CA LYS A 23 15.29 1.34 2.76
C LYS A 23 13.82 1.65 2.46
N GLN A 24 13.14 0.78 1.73
CA GLN A 24 11.77 1.02 1.31
C GLN A 24 10.78 0.94 2.48
N LEU A 25 10.99 0.01 3.43
CA LEU A 25 10.09 -0.10 4.59
C LEU A 25 10.05 1.19 5.40
N GLN A 26 11.22 1.79 5.69
CA GLN A 26 11.33 3.00 6.49
C GLN A 26 10.69 4.20 5.76
N THR A 27 10.93 4.31 4.45
CA THR A 27 10.37 5.37 3.63
C THR A 27 8.86 5.24 3.54
N MET A 28 8.35 4.03 3.30
CA MET A 28 6.92 3.76 3.22
C MET A 28 6.22 3.97 4.56
N ASN A 29 6.86 3.62 5.68
CA ASN A 29 6.33 3.89 7.02
C ASN A 29 6.10 5.39 7.24
N THR A 30 7.11 6.21 6.91
CA THR A 30 7.00 7.67 6.99
C THR A 30 5.90 8.23 6.09
N MET A 31 5.75 7.66 4.90
CA MET A 31 4.71 8.05 3.96
C MET A 31 3.31 7.65 4.46
N MET A 32 3.14 6.43 4.95
CA MET A 32 1.89 5.96 5.55
C MET A 32 1.43 6.87 6.69
N LYS A 33 2.36 7.31 7.55
CA LYS A 33 2.07 8.30 8.59
C LYS A 33 1.43 9.56 8.00
N LYS A 34 2.08 10.16 7.00
CA LYS A 34 1.55 11.37 6.33
C LYS A 34 0.20 11.13 5.67
N GLN A 35 0.02 9.97 5.01
CA GLN A 35 -1.23 9.60 4.38
C GLN A 35 -2.38 9.52 5.39
N PHE A 36 -2.16 8.88 6.55
CA PHE A 36 -3.18 8.82 7.60
C PHE A 36 -3.46 10.17 8.29
N GLU A 37 -2.47 11.05 8.38
CA GLU A 37 -2.61 12.34 9.08
C GLU A 37 -3.25 13.43 8.21
N THR A 38 -2.94 13.48 6.92
CA THR A 38 -3.21 14.65 6.05
C THR A 38 -4.69 14.82 5.72
N TYR A 39 -5.42 13.76 5.45
CA TYR A 39 -6.77 13.87 4.86
C TYR A 39 -7.85 13.87 5.94
N PRO A 40 -8.91 14.73 5.81
CA PRO A 40 -10.01 14.83 6.76
C PRO A 40 -11.06 13.74 6.51
N VAL A 41 -10.68 12.49 6.66
CA VAL A 41 -11.51 11.30 6.41
C VAL A 41 -11.62 10.44 7.66
N CYS A 42 -12.69 9.65 7.74
CA CYS A 42 -12.90 8.74 8.86
C CYS A 42 -12.89 7.26 8.45
N THR A 43 -12.83 6.97 7.16
CA THR A 43 -12.63 5.61 6.65
C THR A 43 -11.50 5.59 5.62
N ALA A 44 -10.68 4.55 5.66
CA ALA A 44 -9.58 4.37 4.71
C ALA A 44 -9.46 2.90 4.29
N MET A 45 -8.88 2.68 3.13
CA MET A 45 -8.57 1.36 2.61
C MET A 45 -7.11 1.32 2.19
N VAL A 46 -6.35 0.37 2.73
CA VAL A 46 -4.96 0.11 2.36
C VAL A 46 -4.94 -1.11 1.46
N LEU A 47 -4.58 -0.90 0.20
CA LEU A 47 -4.48 -1.96 -0.80
C LEU A 47 -3.06 -2.54 -0.82
N GLY A 48 -2.95 -3.87 -0.78
CA GLY A 48 -1.66 -4.56 -0.66
C GLY A 48 -1.02 -4.30 0.71
N VAL A 49 -1.76 -4.63 1.79
CA VAL A 49 -1.33 -4.28 3.16
C VAL A 49 -0.07 -5.01 3.61
N ALA A 50 0.28 -6.13 2.97
CA ALA A 50 1.42 -6.99 3.29
C ALA A 50 1.53 -7.26 4.81
N GLY A 51 2.68 -6.98 5.44
CA GLY A 51 2.89 -7.13 6.89
C GLY A 51 2.35 -6.00 7.75
N GLY A 52 1.65 -5.01 7.15
CA GLY A 52 1.03 -3.91 7.87
C GLY A 52 1.96 -2.76 8.24
N ASN A 53 3.09 -2.63 7.56
CA ASN A 53 4.02 -1.52 7.81
C ASN A 53 3.32 -0.16 7.71
N GLY A 54 3.35 0.63 8.79
CA GLY A 54 2.72 1.95 8.89
C GLY A 54 1.29 1.94 9.45
N LEU A 55 0.68 0.78 9.73
CA LEU A 55 -0.64 0.71 10.35
C LEU A 55 -0.64 1.20 11.82
N GLU A 56 0.51 1.24 12.48
CA GLU A 56 0.68 1.84 13.81
C GLU A 56 0.29 3.32 13.85
N HIS A 57 0.25 3.99 12.70
CA HIS A 57 -0.15 5.40 12.60
C HIS A 57 -1.68 5.61 12.52
N ILE A 58 -2.47 4.53 12.54
CA ILE A 58 -3.93 4.63 12.59
C ILE A 58 -4.36 5.22 13.93
N CYS A 59 -4.94 6.41 13.88
CA CYS A 59 -5.51 7.07 15.05
C CYS A 59 -6.95 6.62 15.28
N ARG A 60 -7.22 5.83 16.33
CA ARG A 60 -8.56 5.33 16.69
C ARG A 60 -9.59 6.44 16.96
N LYS A 61 -9.15 7.65 17.32
CA LYS A 61 -10.05 8.79 17.49
C LYS A 61 -10.51 9.40 16.18
N LYS A 62 -9.71 9.23 15.11
CA LYS A 62 -9.99 9.74 13.77
C LYS A 62 -10.74 8.72 12.90
N TYR A 63 -10.27 7.48 12.89
CA TYR A 63 -10.79 6.45 11.99
C TYR A 63 -11.87 5.60 12.66
N LYS A 64 -13.01 5.47 11.97
CA LYS A 64 -14.10 4.54 12.32
C LYS A 64 -13.82 3.15 11.77
N ALA A 65 -13.24 3.08 10.56
CA ALA A 65 -12.83 1.84 9.92
C ALA A 65 -11.61 2.07 9.02
N VAL A 66 -10.67 1.13 9.07
CA VAL A 66 -9.56 1.01 8.11
C VAL A 66 -9.57 -0.41 7.58
N TYR A 67 -9.71 -0.56 6.26
CA TYR A 67 -9.71 -1.85 5.59
C TYR A 67 -8.30 -2.17 5.11
N GLY A 68 -7.74 -3.29 5.58
CA GLY A 68 -6.47 -3.84 5.08
C GLY A 68 -6.75 -4.94 4.07
N ILE A 69 -6.47 -4.68 2.80
CA ILE A 69 -6.74 -5.61 1.70
C ILE A 69 -5.46 -6.27 1.24
N ASP A 70 -5.46 -7.58 1.14
CA ASP A 70 -4.36 -8.36 0.56
C ASP A 70 -4.89 -9.66 -0.06
N ILE A 71 -4.15 -10.19 -1.02
CA ILE A 71 -4.43 -11.49 -1.61
C ILE A 71 -3.92 -12.65 -0.74
N ASN A 72 -2.91 -12.38 0.10
CA ASN A 72 -2.23 -13.38 0.92
C ASN A 72 -2.84 -13.47 2.32
N ALA A 73 -3.55 -14.59 2.59
CA ALA A 73 -4.21 -14.83 3.87
C ALA A 73 -3.24 -14.88 5.07
N GLU A 74 -2.01 -15.40 4.86
CA GLU A 74 -1.01 -15.49 5.94
C GLU A 74 -0.51 -14.09 6.33
N TYR A 75 -0.35 -13.18 5.36
CA TYR A 75 -0.03 -11.78 5.63
C TYR A 75 -1.09 -11.14 6.52
N LEU A 76 -2.36 -11.32 6.16
CA LEU A 76 -3.48 -10.77 6.92
C LEU A 76 -3.56 -11.32 8.34
N LYS A 77 -3.30 -12.61 8.55
CA LYS A 77 -3.20 -13.20 9.90
C LYS A 77 -2.09 -12.54 10.73
N MET A 78 -0.94 -12.28 10.13
CA MET A 78 0.17 -11.59 10.80
C MET A 78 -0.20 -10.14 11.14
N VAL A 79 -0.90 -9.44 10.24
CA VAL A 79 -1.39 -8.08 10.48
C VAL A 79 -2.36 -8.05 11.67
N VAL A 80 -3.36 -8.93 11.70
CA VAL A 80 -4.31 -9.01 12.81
C VAL A 80 -3.59 -9.24 14.15
N ASN A 81 -2.60 -10.15 14.16
CA ASN A 81 -1.84 -10.43 15.38
C ASN A 81 -0.97 -9.24 15.83
N ARG A 82 -0.26 -8.59 14.88
CA ARG A 82 0.61 -7.44 15.16
C ARG A 82 -0.16 -6.23 15.68
N TYR A 83 -1.34 -6.01 15.14
CA TYR A 83 -2.16 -4.82 15.40
C TYR A 83 -3.45 -5.15 16.16
N SER A 84 -3.40 -6.12 17.07
CA SER A 84 -4.54 -6.49 17.92
C SER A 84 -5.12 -5.30 18.71
N SER A 85 -4.30 -4.29 19.03
CA SER A 85 -4.75 -3.04 19.66
C SER A 85 -5.66 -2.20 18.74
N LEU A 86 -5.71 -2.47 17.45
CA LEU A 86 -6.59 -1.81 16.48
C LEU A 86 -7.90 -2.59 16.22
N GLU A 87 -8.17 -3.64 17.01
CA GLU A 87 -9.43 -4.38 16.93
C GLU A 87 -10.64 -3.44 17.01
N GLY A 88 -11.63 -3.67 16.14
CA GLY A 88 -12.80 -2.82 15.99
C GLY A 88 -12.62 -1.62 15.04
N VAL A 89 -11.38 -1.24 14.69
CA VAL A 89 -11.10 -0.22 13.68
C VAL A 89 -10.46 -0.83 12.44
N LEU A 90 -9.42 -1.67 12.61
CA LEU A 90 -8.76 -2.36 11.51
C LEU A 90 -9.54 -3.63 11.13
N GLN A 91 -9.89 -3.76 9.85
CA GLN A 91 -10.60 -4.90 9.28
C GLN A 91 -9.78 -5.45 8.12
N CYS A 92 -9.23 -6.64 8.28
CA CYS A 92 -8.45 -7.32 7.24
C CYS A 92 -9.35 -8.18 6.36
N MET A 93 -9.22 -8.04 5.05
CA MET A 93 -10.03 -8.77 4.07
C MET A 93 -9.13 -9.37 2.99
N GLN A 94 -9.28 -10.68 2.77
CA GLN A 94 -8.61 -11.37 1.67
C GLN A 94 -9.42 -11.16 0.40
N ILE A 95 -8.89 -10.36 -0.51
CA ILE A 95 -9.53 -10.04 -1.79
C ILE A 95 -8.46 -10.00 -2.89
N ASP A 96 -8.70 -10.72 -3.97
CA ASP A 96 -7.96 -10.54 -5.21
C ASP A 96 -8.53 -9.33 -5.96
N LEU A 97 -7.74 -8.25 -6.02
CA LEU A 97 -8.17 -7.00 -6.66
C LEU A 97 -8.43 -7.14 -8.16
N ILE A 98 -7.86 -8.16 -8.81
CA ILE A 98 -8.04 -8.43 -10.24
C ILE A 98 -9.41 -9.09 -10.47
N GLU A 99 -9.74 -10.09 -9.65
CA GLU A 99 -10.91 -10.95 -9.88
C GLU A 99 -12.12 -10.57 -9.02
N GLU A 100 -11.90 -9.89 -7.88
CA GLU A 100 -12.91 -9.74 -6.82
C GLU A 100 -13.10 -8.29 -6.35
N ALA A 101 -12.79 -7.31 -7.19
CA ALA A 101 -12.92 -5.88 -6.83
C ALA A 101 -14.34 -5.47 -6.42
N ASP A 102 -15.35 -6.19 -6.87
CA ASP A 102 -16.78 -6.00 -6.53
C ASP A 102 -17.08 -6.30 -5.05
N LYS A 103 -16.22 -7.04 -4.36
CA LYS A 103 -16.35 -7.34 -2.92
C LYS A 103 -15.82 -6.24 -2.00
N LEU A 104 -15.17 -5.22 -2.57
CA LEU A 104 -14.57 -4.14 -1.78
C LEU A 104 -15.65 -3.26 -1.14
N PRO A 105 -15.55 -2.94 0.17
CA PRO A 105 -16.42 -1.96 0.79
C PRO A 105 -16.08 -0.54 0.30
N GLN A 106 -17.01 0.38 0.51
CA GLN A 106 -16.73 1.80 0.28
C GLN A 106 -15.81 2.36 1.36
N ALA A 107 -14.92 3.28 0.98
CA ALA A 107 -14.06 4.02 1.91
C ALA A 107 -13.81 5.44 1.40
N ASP A 108 -13.65 6.39 2.31
CA ASP A 108 -13.38 7.80 1.94
C ASP A 108 -11.99 7.99 1.29
N MET A 109 -11.04 7.12 1.61
CA MET A 109 -9.66 7.20 1.09
C MET A 109 -9.12 5.83 0.71
N ILE A 110 -8.45 5.76 -0.43
CA ILE A 110 -7.59 4.64 -0.82
C ILE A 110 -6.13 5.03 -0.59
N ILE A 111 -5.37 4.11 -0.02
CA ILE A 111 -3.91 4.13 0.05
C ILE A 111 -3.39 2.94 -0.75
N ALA A 112 -2.57 3.19 -1.78
CA ALA A 112 -1.97 2.17 -2.62
C ALA A 112 -0.47 2.48 -2.82
N ASN A 113 0.39 1.78 -2.09
CA ASN A 113 1.82 2.02 -2.12
C ASN A 113 2.54 0.83 -2.76
N LEU A 114 3.26 1.05 -3.87
CA LEU A 114 3.99 0.03 -4.64
C LEU A 114 3.08 -1.14 -5.08
N LEU A 115 1.85 -0.87 -5.41
CA LEU A 115 0.85 -1.88 -5.80
C LEU A 115 0.45 -1.75 -7.27
N ILE A 116 0.29 -0.52 -7.76
CA ILE A 116 -0.24 -0.27 -9.11
C ILE A 116 0.64 -0.92 -10.17
N GLU A 117 1.95 -1.00 -9.93
CA GLU A 117 2.92 -1.64 -10.80
C GLU A 117 2.68 -3.16 -11.00
N TYR A 118 2.00 -3.79 -10.02
CA TYR A 118 1.70 -5.22 -10.04
C TYR A 118 0.33 -5.54 -10.62
N ILE A 119 -0.70 -4.77 -10.24
CA ILE A 119 -2.07 -5.05 -10.69
C ILE A 119 -2.42 -4.36 -12.01
N GLY A 120 -1.65 -3.35 -12.39
CA GLY A 120 -1.88 -2.54 -13.60
C GLY A 120 -2.90 -1.43 -13.38
N TYR A 121 -2.82 -0.46 -14.28
CA TYR A 121 -3.62 0.77 -14.18
C TYR A 121 -5.12 0.53 -14.37
N GLU A 122 -5.51 -0.33 -15.30
CA GLU A 122 -6.93 -0.63 -15.59
C GLU A 122 -7.62 -1.29 -14.40
N VAL A 123 -6.96 -2.26 -13.75
CA VAL A 123 -7.47 -2.89 -12.53
C VAL A 123 -7.58 -1.87 -11.42
N PHE A 124 -6.58 -1.01 -11.25
CA PHE A 124 -6.61 0.03 -10.23
C PHE A 124 -7.76 1.02 -10.46
N GLN A 125 -8.02 1.42 -11.71
CA GLN A 125 -9.18 2.27 -12.04
C GLN A 125 -10.52 1.59 -11.66
N ASN A 126 -10.65 0.29 -11.95
CA ASN A 126 -11.83 -0.48 -11.55
C ASN A 126 -12.01 -0.47 -10.02
N VAL A 127 -10.93 -0.74 -9.27
CA VAL A 127 -10.93 -0.69 -7.80
C VAL A 127 -11.37 0.68 -7.28
N VAL A 128 -10.83 1.76 -7.84
CA VAL A 128 -11.24 3.13 -7.48
C VAL A 128 -12.71 3.37 -7.78
N GLY A 129 -13.22 2.87 -8.91
CA GLY A 129 -14.63 2.96 -9.26
C GLY A 129 -15.55 2.22 -8.27
N GLN A 130 -15.14 1.04 -7.80
CA GLN A 130 -15.91 0.23 -6.84
C GLN A 130 -15.92 0.87 -5.44
N VAL A 131 -14.77 1.31 -4.95
CA VAL A 131 -14.62 1.91 -3.62
C VAL A 131 -15.22 3.31 -3.55
N ASN A 132 -15.21 4.04 -4.67
CA ASN A 132 -15.73 5.42 -4.80
C ASN A 132 -15.16 6.38 -3.73
N PRO A 133 -13.84 6.51 -3.58
CA PRO A 133 -13.22 7.30 -2.53
C PRO A 133 -13.25 8.79 -2.85
N LYS A 134 -13.16 9.63 -1.80
CA LYS A 134 -12.93 11.08 -1.93
C LYS A 134 -11.47 11.42 -2.23
N TYR A 135 -10.56 10.55 -1.74
CA TYR A 135 -9.11 10.74 -1.89
C TYR A 135 -8.45 9.43 -2.28
N VAL A 136 -7.48 9.54 -3.18
CA VAL A 136 -6.58 8.44 -3.53
C VAL A 136 -5.15 8.91 -3.29
N SER A 137 -4.40 8.18 -2.48
CA SER A 137 -3.00 8.45 -2.18
C SER A 137 -2.16 7.25 -2.57
N CYS A 138 -1.27 7.45 -3.54
CA CYS A 138 -0.44 6.38 -4.10
C CYS A 138 1.05 6.67 -3.89
N GLY A 139 1.82 5.61 -3.61
CA GLY A 139 3.26 5.59 -3.74
C GLY A 139 3.65 4.69 -4.90
N ILE A 140 4.31 5.24 -5.92
CA ILE A 140 4.84 4.49 -7.06
C ILE A 140 6.35 4.65 -7.15
N GLN A 141 7.03 3.57 -7.55
CA GLN A 141 8.46 3.60 -7.79
C GLN A 141 8.73 3.97 -9.25
N LEU A 142 9.44 5.08 -9.45
CA LEU A 142 9.92 5.46 -10.76
C LEU A 142 11.32 4.88 -10.97
N ASN A 143 11.45 3.93 -11.89
CA ASN A 143 12.75 3.49 -12.35
C ASN A 143 13.29 4.52 -13.34
N PRO A 144 14.44 5.15 -13.08
CA PRO A 144 15.04 6.07 -14.05
C PRO A 144 15.33 5.28 -15.34
N ILE A 145 14.82 5.77 -16.46
CA ILE A 145 15.15 5.25 -17.78
C ILE A 145 16.67 5.36 -17.91
N LYS A 146 17.38 4.23 -18.09
CA LYS A 146 18.78 4.26 -18.50
C LYS A 146 18.85 4.89 -19.88
N ILE A 147 19.18 6.19 -19.93
CA ILE A 147 19.57 6.84 -21.17
C ILE A 147 20.92 6.22 -21.56
N ILE A 148 20.89 5.31 -22.52
CA ILE A 148 22.09 4.70 -23.11
C ILE A 148 22.87 5.85 -23.76
N GLY A 149 24.01 6.26 -23.19
CA GLY A 149 24.95 7.18 -23.82
C GLY A 149 25.47 8.36 -23.00
N SER A 150 25.11 8.54 -21.75
CA SER A 150 25.76 9.57 -20.92
C SER A 150 26.54 8.92 -19.78
N GLN A 151 27.85 9.25 -19.71
CA GLN A 151 28.68 8.96 -18.55
C GLN A 151 28.23 9.86 -17.38
N ILE A 152 27.15 9.46 -16.74
CA ILE A 152 26.77 10.05 -15.44
C ILE A 152 27.25 9.07 -14.39
N PRO A 153 28.11 9.47 -13.44
CA PRO A 153 28.54 8.59 -12.36
C PRO A 153 27.33 8.12 -11.55
N PRO A 154 27.39 6.97 -10.87
CA PRO A 154 26.29 6.47 -10.06
C PRO A 154 26.14 7.37 -8.83
N ILE A 155 25.54 8.52 -9.01
CA ILE A 155 25.09 9.39 -7.94
C ILE A 155 23.81 8.78 -7.41
N TYR A 156 23.90 8.11 -6.27
CA TYR A 156 22.87 7.84 -5.30
C TYR A 156 21.43 7.86 -5.84
N MET A 157 20.91 6.67 -6.20
CA MET A 157 19.48 6.45 -6.48
C MET A 157 18.66 6.55 -5.17
N HIS A 158 18.63 7.72 -4.56
CA HIS A 158 17.76 8.09 -3.45
C HIS A 158 16.74 9.15 -3.89
N LEU A 159 16.13 8.95 -5.05
CA LEU A 159 15.00 9.77 -5.46
C LEU A 159 13.79 8.86 -5.67
N THR A 160 13.17 8.49 -4.57
CA THR A 160 11.76 8.14 -4.56
C THR A 160 10.99 9.44 -4.83
N ASN A 161 10.77 9.75 -6.10
CA ASN A 161 9.82 10.80 -6.48
C ASN A 161 8.42 10.24 -6.22
N TRP A 162 7.87 10.60 -5.08
CA TRP A 162 6.52 10.26 -4.70
C TRP A 162 5.56 11.22 -5.40
N ILE A 163 4.75 10.71 -6.31
CA ILE A 163 3.67 11.48 -6.89
C ILE A 163 2.44 11.30 -6.01
N HIS A 164 2.05 12.35 -5.30
CA HIS A 164 0.73 12.45 -4.71
C HIS A 164 -0.27 12.75 -5.83
N CYS A 165 -1.04 11.76 -6.26
CA CYS A 165 -2.23 12.01 -7.07
C CYS A 165 -3.42 12.25 -6.15
N ILE A 166 -3.92 13.48 -6.14
CA ILE A 166 -5.22 13.81 -5.55
C ILE A 166 -6.22 13.75 -6.69
N ILE A 167 -7.10 12.75 -6.67
CA ILE A 167 -8.29 12.75 -7.53
C ILE A 167 -9.41 13.32 -6.66
N LYS A 168 -9.95 14.48 -7.09
CA LYS A 168 -11.18 15.04 -6.56
C LYS A 168 -12.35 14.52 -7.37
#